data_d450f1aa6a37cca81a2b6b73ac3bbbe3
#
_entry.id   d450f1aa6a37cca81a2b6b73ac3bbbe3
#
_cell.length_a   1.000
_cell.length_b   1.000
_cell.length_c   1.000
_cell.angle_alpha   90.00
_cell.angle_beta   90.00
_cell.angle_gamma   90.00
#
_symmetry.space_group_name_H-M   'P 1'
#
loop_
_entity.id
_entity.type
_entity.pdbx_description
1 polymer ?
#
loop_
_entity_poly.entity_id
_entity_poly.type
_entity_poly.pdbx_seq_one_letter_code
_entity_poly.pdbx_strand_id
1 'polypeptide(L)'
;PRLPPELRRKVEAGRRATFVSEQPNGVTHIWAAVPLKDGHVMSLHSGFTDRSADILKDLDQALVIGSIAVVLGGSALGVLIGGQLSRRLRKAAAAANRVAGGEADVRVRDAIGGVVRDETDDVARAVDAMADALQQRIEAERRVTADIAHELRTPVTGLLTAAELLPPGRPTELVLDRAKAMRTLVEDVLEVARLDGASERAELQDIMLGDFVSRRVAAKDPAVEVRVIHESEVTTDPRRLERVLFNLLANAARHGRAPVEVSVEGRVIRVRDHGPGFPEDLLAEGPSRFRTGSTDRAGHGHGLGLTIAAGQARVLGARLTFRNVRPAGAPAHVPAEGAVAVLWLPEHAPTNTGSYPMLPDRSGGAASPSREASSKR
;
A
#
# COMPACT_ATOMS: atom_id res chain seq x y z
N PRO A 1 -19.07 78.89 -45.02
CA PRO A 1 -19.21 77.53 -45.57
C PRO A 1 -20.15 77.62 -46.81
N ARG A 2 -19.75 77.02 -47.92
CA ARG A 2 -20.54 77.03 -49.11
C ARG A 2 -21.75 76.09 -48.93
N LEU A 3 -22.97 76.59 -49.19
CA LEU A 3 -24.17 75.80 -49.17
C LEU A 3 -24.06 74.61 -50.11
N PRO A 4 -24.52 73.40 -49.72
CA PRO A 4 -24.63 72.26 -50.62
C PRO A 4 -25.48 72.58 -51.80
N PRO A 5 -25.16 72.12 -53.04
CA PRO A 5 -25.84 72.51 -54.26
C PRO A 5 -27.33 72.15 -54.28
N GLU A 6 -27.72 71.10 -53.61
CA GLU A 6 -29.13 70.72 -53.53
C GLU A 6 -29.94 71.64 -52.60
N LEU A 7 -29.36 72.05 -51.50
CA LEU A 7 -29.95 72.98 -50.52
C LEU A 7 -30.08 74.38 -51.16
N ARG A 8 -29.06 74.77 -51.89
CA ARG A 8 -29.02 76.07 -52.65
C ARG A 8 -30.15 76.21 -53.65
N ARG A 9 -30.37 75.16 -54.46
CA ARG A 9 -31.47 75.15 -55.45
C ARG A 9 -32.87 75.32 -54.82
N LYS A 10 -33.11 74.69 -53.67
CA LYS A 10 -34.38 74.79 -52.92
C LYS A 10 -34.62 76.16 -52.35
N VAL A 11 -33.55 76.79 -51.81
CA VAL A 11 -33.64 78.12 -51.18
C VAL A 11 -33.77 79.22 -52.24
N GLU A 12 -33.10 79.15 -53.39
CA GLU A 12 -33.26 80.03 -54.54
C GLU A 12 -34.67 79.98 -55.12
N ALA A 13 -35.32 78.82 -54.98
CA ALA A 13 -36.74 78.65 -55.31
C ALA A 13 -37.73 79.20 -54.26
N GLY A 14 -37.20 79.95 -53.28
CA GLY A 14 -38.02 80.60 -52.25
C GLY A 14 -38.48 79.70 -51.12
N ARG A 15 -37.94 78.47 -51.02
CA ARG A 15 -38.33 77.48 -49.97
C ARG A 15 -37.32 77.34 -48.92
N ARG A 16 -37.76 77.28 -47.64
CA ARG A 16 -36.91 76.85 -46.52
C ARG A 16 -36.61 75.34 -46.66
N ALA A 17 -35.35 74.97 -46.42
CA ALA A 17 -34.97 73.55 -46.56
C ALA A 17 -33.85 73.22 -45.59
N THR A 18 -33.79 71.95 -45.21
CA THR A 18 -32.72 71.38 -44.47
C THR A 18 -32.03 70.31 -45.33
N PHE A 19 -30.76 70.11 -45.09
CA PHE A 19 -29.96 69.07 -45.77
C PHE A 19 -29.02 68.41 -44.71
N VAL A 20 -29.00 67.09 -44.72
CA VAL A 20 -28.13 66.28 -43.83
C VAL A 20 -27.15 65.56 -44.74
N SER A 21 -25.90 65.65 -44.44
CA SER A 21 -24.84 64.96 -45.15
C SER A 21 -23.94 64.24 -44.10
N GLU A 22 -23.85 62.95 -44.27
CA GLU A 22 -22.96 62.13 -43.48
C GLU A 22 -21.64 61.92 -44.24
N GLN A 23 -20.52 62.27 -43.61
CA GLN A 23 -19.21 62.10 -44.20
C GLN A 23 -18.62 60.77 -43.80
N PRO A 24 -17.66 60.19 -44.56
CA PRO A 24 -17.04 58.92 -44.29
C PRO A 24 -16.24 58.90 -42.95
N ASN A 25 -15.97 60.10 -42.40
CA ASN A 25 -15.31 60.30 -41.12
C ASN A 25 -16.24 60.26 -39.91
N GLY A 26 -17.53 59.90 -40.09
CA GLY A 26 -18.52 59.81 -39.03
C GLY A 26 -19.07 61.17 -38.55
N VAL A 27 -18.79 62.25 -39.23
CA VAL A 27 -19.33 63.57 -38.91
C VAL A 27 -20.58 63.81 -39.73
N THR A 28 -21.69 63.98 -39.01
CA THR A 28 -22.98 64.38 -39.67
C THR A 28 -23.10 65.86 -39.68
N HIS A 29 -23.11 66.41 -40.84
CA HIS A 29 -23.33 67.84 -41.05
C HIS A 29 -24.83 68.13 -41.37
N ILE A 30 -25.43 69.03 -40.56
CA ILE A 30 -26.79 69.46 -40.72
C ILE A 30 -26.76 70.93 -41.18
N TRP A 31 -27.45 71.18 -42.25
CA TRP A 31 -27.61 72.49 -42.85
C TRP A 31 -29.09 72.88 -42.82
N ALA A 32 -29.38 74.07 -42.38
CA ALA A 32 -30.71 74.65 -42.49
C ALA A 32 -30.57 76.00 -43.21
N ALA A 33 -31.38 76.24 -44.15
CA ALA A 33 -31.32 77.52 -44.86
C ALA A 33 -32.73 78.04 -45.18
N VAL A 34 -32.89 79.36 -45.04
CA VAL A 34 -34.14 80.09 -45.19
C VAL A 34 -33.90 81.33 -46.08
N PRO A 35 -34.68 81.55 -47.10
CA PRO A 35 -34.62 82.78 -47.90
C PRO A 35 -35.21 83.97 -47.12
N LEU A 36 -34.51 85.08 -47.15
CA LEU A 36 -34.99 86.34 -46.59
C LEU A 36 -35.68 87.19 -47.67
N LYS A 37 -36.53 88.14 -47.25
CA LYS A 37 -37.33 89.01 -48.12
C LYS A 37 -36.48 90.02 -48.94
N ASP A 38 -35.22 90.16 -48.55
CA ASP A 38 -34.21 91.06 -49.18
C ASP A 38 -33.32 90.34 -50.20
N GLY A 39 -33.66 89.11 -50.59
CA GLY A 39 -32.87 88.31 -51.53
C GLY A 39 -31.67 87.57 -50.92
N HIS A 40 -31.42 87.76 -49.62
CA HIS A 40 -30.35 87.06 -48.92
C HIS A 40 -30.84 85.70 -48.43
N VAL A 41 -29.86 84.81 -48.15
CA VAL A 41 -30.13 83.48 -47.59
C VAL A 41 -29.45 83.40 -46.22
N MET A 42 -30.23 83.14 -45.19
CA MET A 42 -29.70 82.81 -43.87
C MET A 42 -29.52 81.33 -43.80
N SER A 43 -28.30 80.91 -43.43
CA SER A 43 -28.00 79.49 -43.30
C SER A 43 -27.36 79.21 -41.93
N LEU A 44 -27.77 78.09 -41.29
CA LEU A 44 -27.18 77.54 -40.11
C LEU A 44 -26.53 76.23 -40.54
N HIS A 45 -25.30 76.05 -40.05
CA HIS A 45 -24.57 74.83 -40.26
C HIS A 45 -24.05 74.37 -38.93
N SER A 46 -24.27 73.05 -38.60
CA SER A 46 -23.71 72.41 -37.45
C SER A 46 -23.16 71.02 -37.80
N GLY A 47 -22.04 70.68 -37.33
CA GLY A 47 -21.46 69.36 -37.45
C GLY A 47 -21.57 68.62 -36.09
N PHE A 48 -22.13 67.42 -36.09
CA PHE A 48 -22.22 66.57 -34.95
C PHE A 48 -21.30 65.38 -35.16
N THR A 49 -20.40 65.14 -34.26
CA THR A 49 -19.65 63.88 -34.20
C THR A 49 -20.48 62.93 -33.36
N ASP A 50 -20.79 61.77 -33.90
CA ASP A 50 -21.51 60.75 -33.15
C ASP A 50 -20.56 60.12 -32.11
N ARG A 51 -20.40 60.81 -30.99
CA ARG A 51 -19.61 60.31 -29.83
C ARG A 51 -20.25 59.09 -29.20
N SER A 52 -21.49 58.81 -29.48
CA SER A 52 -22.19 57.66 -28.91
C SER A 52 -21.62 56.33 -29.43
N ALA A 53 -21.18 56.28 -30.67
CA ALA A 53 -20.56 55.09 -31.23
C ALA A 53 -19.18 54.81 -30.60
N ASP A 54 -18.37 55.86 -30.33
CA ASP A 54 -17.08 55.71 -29.68
C ASP A 54 -17.25 55.29 -28.21
N ILE A 55 -18.20 55.88 -27.48
CA ILE A 55 -18.51 55.53 -26.10
C ILE A 55 -19.00 54.07 -25.99
N LEU A 56 -19.87 53.64 -26.94
CA LEU A 56 -20.33 52.23 -26.95
C LEU A 56 -19.20 51.24 -27.23
N LYS A 57 -18.28 51.59 -28.15
CA LYS A 57 -17.13 50.75 -28.48
C LYS A 57 -16.16 50.63 -27.30
N ASP A 58 -15.90 51.77 -26.62
CA ASP A 58 -15.04 51.76 -25.41
C ASP A 58 -15.70 50.97 -24.29
N LEU A 59 -17.02 51.04 -24.12
CA LEU A 59 -17.77 50.26 -23.14
C LEU A 59 -17.73 48.77 -23.45
N ASP A 60 -17.95 48.37 -24.71
CA ASP A 60 -17.86 46.99 -25.15
C ASP A 60 -16.45 46.41 -24.93
N GLN A 61 -15.43 47.19 -25.26
CA GLN A 61 -14.05 46.77 -25.02
C GLN A 61 -13.75 46.60 -23.52
N ALA A 62 -14.22 47.53 -22.69
CA ALA A 62 -14.05 47.42 -21.21
C ALA A 62 -14.78 46.19 -20.64
N LEU A 63 -16.01 45.91 -21.14
CA LEU A 63 -16.79 44.75 -20.72
C LEU A 63 -16.12 43.41 -21.13
N VAL A 64 -15.59 43.36 -22.35
CA VAL A 64 -14.86 42.16 -22.84
C VAL A 64 -13.60 41.92 -22.03
N ILE A 65 -12.78 42.95 -21.83
CA ILE A 65 -11.56 42.84 -21.05
C ILE A 65 -11.88 42.46 -19.60
N GLY A 66 -12.88 43.09 -18.98
CA GLY A 66 -13.34 42.79 -17.62
C GLY A 66 -13.83 41.34 -17.50
N SER A 67 -14.62 40.87 -18.47
CA SER A 67 -15.11 39.48 -18.50
C SER A 67 -13.97 38.46 -18.62
N ILE A 68 -13.01 38.70 -19.49
CA ILE A 68 -11.83 37.85 -19.65
C ILE A 68 -11.02 37.84 -18.36
N ALA A 69 -10.80 38.99 -17.72
CA ALA A 69 -10.05 39.08 -16.47
C ALA A 69 -10.73 38.28 -15.34
N VAL A 70 -12.05 38.37 -15.19
CA VAL A 70 -12.83 37.62 -14.18
C VAL A 70 -12.76 36.11 -14.44
N VAL A 71 -12.93 35.68 -15.70
CA VAL A 71 -12.86 34.26 -16.07
C VAL A 71 -11.47 33.68 -15.84
N LEU A 72 -10.41 34.40 -16.25
CA LEU A 72 -9.04 33.96 -16.06
C LEU A 72 -8.67 33.95 -14.56
N GLY A 73 -9.02 34.99 -13.83
CA GLY A 73 -8.77 35.09 -12.39
C GLY A 73 -9.50 34.00 -11.58
N GLY A 74 -10.79 33.81 -11.88
CA GLY A 74 -11.59 32.74 -11.26
C GLY A 74 -11.08 31.35 -11.60
N SER A 75 -10.69 31.09 -12.84
CA SER A 75 -10.11 29.82 -13.26
C SER A 75 -8.76 29.55 -12.60
N ALA A 76 -7.87 30.54 -12.53
CA ALA A 76 -6.58 30.42 -11.87
C ALA A 76 -6.74 30.13 -10.37
N LEU A 77 -7.65 30.83 -9.69
CA LEU A 77 -7.96 30.61 -8.28
C LEU A 77 -8.55 29.21 -8.06
N GLY A 78 -9.47 28.77 -8.92
CA GLY A 78 -10.05 27.41 -8.86
C GLY A 78 -9.00 26.31 -9.03
N VAL A 79 -8.06 26.48 -9.96
CA VAL A 79 -6.94 25.52 -10.16
C VAL A 79 -6.01 25.50 -8.94
N LEU A 80 -5.71 26.67 -8.35
CA LEU A 80 -4.87 26.75 -7.15
C LEU A 80 -5.51 26.05 -5.96
N ILE A 81 -6.76 26.38 -5.65
CA ILE A 81 -7.51 25.77 -4.52
C ILE A 81 -7.70 24.28 -4.75
N GLY A 82 -8.17 23.88 -5.94
CA GLY A 82 -8.38 22.47 -6.29
C GLY A 82 -7.08 21.66 -6.28
N GLY A 83 -5.97 22.26 -6.73
CA GLY A 83 -4.65 21.67 -6.70
C GLY A 83 -4.14 21.46 -5.27
N GLN A 84 -4.34 22.42 -4.37
CA GLN A 84 -3.98 22.32 -2.97
C GLN A 84 -4.78 21.23 -2.25
N LEU A 85 -6.09 21.20 -2.43
CA LEU A 85 -6.98 20.20 -1.84
C LEU A 85 -6.66 18.79 -2.33
N SER A 86 -6.46 18.64 -3.65
CA SER A 86 -6.08 17.34 -4.24
C SER A 86 -4.73 16.83 -3.74
N ARG A 87 -3.75 17.71 -3.49
CA ARG A 87 -2.47 17.32 -2.90
C ARG A 87 -2.62 16.87 -1.45
N ARG A 88 -3.42 17.58 -0.65
CA ARG A 88 -3.68 17.22 0.75
C ARG A 88 -4.40 15.88 0.86
N LEU A 89 -5.44 15.64 0.06
CA LEU A 89 -6.17 14.38 0.01
C LEU A 89 -5.27 13.21 -0.42
N ARG A 90 -4.39 13.40 -1.41
CA ARG A 90 -3.43 12.36 -1.81
C ARG A 90 -2.44 12.02 -0.71
N LYS A 91 -1.95 13.01 0.05
CA LYS A 91 -1.08 12.77 1.20
C LYS A 91 -1.82 12.03 2.32
N ALA A 92 -3.08 12.41 2.60
CA ALA A 92 -3.92 11.71 3.57
C ALA A 92 -4.15 10.23 3.17
N ALA A 93 -4.50 9.99 1.92
CA ALA A 93 -4.70 8.62 1.41
C ALA A 93 -3.41 7.79 1.45
N ALA A 94 -2.26 8.37 1.11
CA ALA A 94 -0.98 7.69 1.21
C ALA A 94 -0.61 7.36 2.67
N ALA A 95 -0.84 8.28 3.61
CA ALA A 95 -0.61 8.04 5.03
C ALA A 95 -1.58 6.98 5.59
N ALA A 96 -2.87 7.05 5.23
CA ALA A 96 -3.85 6.05 5.63
C ALA A 96 -3.50 4.64 5.11
N ASN A 97 -3.00 4.53 3.87
CA ASN A 97 -2.53 3.26 3.33
C ASN A 97 -1.29 2.72 4.06
N ARG A 98 -0.39 3.60 4.52
CA ARG A 98 0.75 3.20 5.34
C ARG A 98 0.32 2.69 6.72
N VAL A 99 -0.63 3.37 7.36
CA VAL A 99 -1.25 2.91 8.62
C VAL A 99 -1.93 1.55 8.42
N ALA A 100 -2.71 1.37 7.34
CA ALA A 100 -3.33 0.10 6.99
C ALA A 100 -2.31 -1.00 6.68
N GLY A 101 -1.11 -0.63 6.18
CA GLY A 101 0.04 -1.52 5.97
C GLY A 101 0.78 -1.91 7.25
N GLY A 102 0.35 -1.39 8.43
CA GLY A 102 0.94 -1.73 9.73
C GLY A 102 1.99 -0.76 10.27
N GLU A 103 2.20 0.39 9.63
CA GLU A 103 3.07 1.45 10.14
C GLU A 103 2.36 2.24 11.27
N ALA A 104 2.48 1.75 12.50
CA ALA A 104 1.76 2.30 13.67
C ALA A 104 2.18 3.74 14.05
N ASP A 105 3.38 4.17 13.68
CA ASP A 105 3.93 5.50 14.03
C ASP A 105 3.49 6.61 13.07
N VAL A 106 2.81 6.28 11.98
CA VAL A 106 2.37 7.26 10.98
C VAL A 106 1.05 7.87 11.41
N ARG A 107 1.01 9.21 11.46
CA ARG A 107 -0.22 9.98 11.68
C ARG A 107 -0.62 10.69 10.40
N VAL A 108 -1.88 10.51 10.02
CA VAL A 108 -2.43 11.12 8.80
C VAL A 108 -2.42 12.64 8.92
N ARG A 109 -2.70 13.16 10.10
CA ARG A 109 -2.68 14.59 10.39
C ARG A 109 -1.29 15.21 10.17
N ASP A 110 -0.22 14.55 10.62
CA ASP A 110 1.14 15.03 10.44
C ASP A 110 1.58 15.05 8.97
N ALA A 111 1.11 14.06 8.19
CA ALA A 111 1.40 13.96 6.77
C ALA A 111 0.71 15.05 5.93
N ILE A 112 -0.48 15.51 6.34
CA ILE A 112 -1.23 16.56 5.63
C ILE A 112 -0.57 17.93 5.81
N GLY A 113 -0.01 18.21 6.98
CA GLY A 113 0.67 19.47 7.32
C GLY A 113 -0.21 20.71 7.08
N GLY A 114 -0.22 21.66 7.97
CA GLY A 114 -0.86 22.95 7.75
C GLY A 114 -1.58 23.51 8.97
N VAL A 115 -1.62 24.86 9.02
CA VAL A 115 -2.24 25.65 10.10
C VAL A 115 -3.76 25.79 9.90
N VAL A 116 -4.27 25.42 8.74
CA VAL A 116 -5.69 25.62 8.36
C VAL A 116 -6.50 24.42 8.84
N ARG A 117 -7.37 24.66 9.80
CA ARG A 117 -8.41 23.73 10.24
C ARG A 117 -9.55 23.76 9.22
N ASP A 118 -9.59 22.76 8.37
CA ASP A 118 -10.66 22.54 7.40
C ASP A 118 -11.26 21.12 7.55
N GLU A 119 -12.25 20.79 6.75
CA GLU A 119 -12.91 19.48 6.76
C GLU A 119 -11.94 18.33 6.53
N THR A 120 -10.80 18.60 5.86
CA THR A 120 -9.73 17.62 5.63
C THR A 120 -9.01 17.25 6.94
N ASP A 121 -8.81 18.25 7.85
CA ASP A 121 -8.23 18.01 9.17
C ASP A 121 -9.18 17.19 10.06
N ASP A 122 -10.49 17.39 9.93
CA ASP A 122 -11.51 16.60 10.65
C ASP A 122 -11.48 15.13 10.21
N VAL A 123 -11.40 14.87 8.91
CA VAL A 123 -11.24 13.52 8.36
C VAL A 123 -9.92 12.88 8.82
N ALA A 124 -8.82 13.62 8.80
CA ALA A 124 -7.53 13.11 9.27
C ALA A 124 -7.58 12.72 10.75
N ARG A 125 -8.19 13.57 11.60
CA ARG A 125 -8.38 13.25 13.03
C ARG A 125 -9.26 12.02 13.26
N ALA A 126 -10.32 11.87 12.47
CA ALA A 126 -11.17 10.69 12.56
C ALA A 126 -10.43 9.41 12.17
N VAL A 127 -9.59 9.45 11.13
CA VAL A 127 -8.75 8.31 10.71
C VAL A 127 -7.69 7.99 11.77
N ASP A 128 -7.01 9.00 12.33
CA ASP A 128 -6.02 8.79 13.39
C ASP A 128 -6.68 8.20 14.65
N ALA A 129 -7.86 8.71 15.05
CA ALA A 129 -8.61 8.16 16.19
C ALA A 129 -9.06 6.69 15.95
N MET A 130 -9.46 6.36 14.72
CA MET A 130 -9.77 4.98 14.34
C MET A 130 -8.55 4.07 14.40
N ALA A 131 -7.40 4.55 13.91
CA ALA A 131 -6.12 3.83 13.98
C ALA A 131 -5.70 3.57 15.44
N ASP A 132 -5.81 4.59 16.31
CA ASP A 132 -5.52 4.44 17.75
C ASP A 132 -6.46 3.46 18.44
N ALA A 133 -7.76 3.51 18.14
CA ALA A 133 -8.74 2.58 18.71
C ALA A 133 -8.48 1.13 18.25
N LEU A 134 -8.12 0.93 16.99
CA LEU A 134 -7.76 -0.38 16.45
C LEU A 134 -6.49 -0.91 17.10
N GLN A 135 -5.47 -0.06 17.25
CA GLN A 135 -4.22 -0.41 17.91
C GLN A 135 -4.44 -0.81 19.38
N GLN A 136 -5.21 -0.02 20.12
CA GLN A 136 -5.58 -0.34 21.51
C GLN A 136 -6.33 -1.67 21.61
N ARG A 137 -7.24 -1.96 20.68
CA ARG A 137 -7.97 -3.23 20.65
C ARG A 137 -7.04 -4.41 20.41
N ILE A 138 -6.11 -4.29 19.45
CA ILE A 138 -5.10 -5.32 19.18
C ILE A 138 -4.21 -5.56 20.41
N GLU A 139 -3.78 -4.49 21.07
CA GLU A 139 -2.95 -4.60 22.29
C GLU A 139 -3.72 -5.20 23.48
N ALA A 140 -5.00 -4.90 23.62
CA ALA A 140 -5.86 -5.50 24.63
C ALA A 140 -6.04 -7.01 24.39
N GLU A 141 -6.32 -7.41 23.15
CA GLU A 141 -6.45 -8.83 22.77
C GLU A 141 -5.14 -9.60 23.02
N ARG A 142 -4.00 -8.97 22.74
CA ARG A 142 -2.67 -9.55 23.04
C ARG A 142 -2.44 -9.74 24.53
N ARG A 143 -2.77 -8.74 25.35
CA ARG A 143 -2.64 -8.83 26.82
C ARG A 143 -3.48 -9.99 27.35
N VAL A 144 -4.73 -10.07 26.97
CA VAL A 144 -5.62 -11.16 27.37
C VAL A 144 -5.03 -12.52 26.99
N THR A 145 -4.49 -12.68 25.79
CA THR A 145 -3.87 -13.93 25.36
C THR A 145 -2.62 -14.26 26.19
N ALA A 146 -1.80 -13.26 26.51
CA ALA A 146 -0.63 -13.45 27.35
C ALA A 146 -0.98 -13.82 28.79
N ASP A 147 -2.01 -13.18 29.35
CA ASP A 147 -2.50 -13.44 30.71
C ASP A 147 -3.08 -14.85 30.82
N ILE A 148 -3.96 -15.25 29.89
CA ILE A 148 -4.54 -16.61 29.83
C ILE A 148 -3.45 -17.66 29.78
N ALA A 149 -2.43 -17.43 28.97
CA ALA A 149 -1.38 -18.42 28.83
C ALA A 149 -0.43 -18.47 30.06
N HIS A 150 -0.25 -17.36 30.76
CA HIS A 150 0.44 -17.38 32.05
C HIS A 150 -0.39 -18.15 33.09
N GLU A 151 -1.68 -17.92 33.14
CA GLU A 151 -2.60 -18.64 34.04
C GLU A 151 -2.73 -20.12 33.70
N LEU A 152 -2.61 -20.51 32.43
CA LEU A 152 -2.60 -21.93 32.02
C LEU A 152 -1.27 -22.64 32.33
N ARG A 153 -0.15 -21.93 32.30
CA ARG A 153 1.17 -22.55 32.62
C ARG A 153 1.24 -23.11 34.03
N THR A 154 0.69 -22.42 34.99
CA THR A 154 0.70 -22.79 36.40
C THR A 154 0.01 -24.13 36.67
N PRO A 155 -1.29 -24.33 36.27
CA PRO A 155 -1.95 -25.62 36.50
C PRO A 155 -1.35 -26.76 35.69
N VAL A 156 -0.84 -26.49 34.48
CA VAL A 156 -0.17 -27.51 33.65
C VAL A 156 1.12 -27.94 34.28
N THR A 157 1.92 -27.02 34.86
CA THR A 157 3.12 -27.36 35.61
C THR A 157 2.77 -28.18 36.85
N GLY A 158 1.71 -27.81 37.59
CA GLY A 158 1.22 -28.59 38.72
C GLY A 158 0.78 -30.00 38.35
N LEU A 159 0.08 -30.16 37.23
CA LEU A 159 -0.30 -31.47 36.70
C LEU A 159 0.93 -32.31 36.33
N LEU A 160 1.95 -31.69 35.74
CA LEU A 160 3.21 -32.40 35.42
C LEU A 160 3.91 -32.89 36.67
N THR A 161 4.09 -32.01 37.69
CA THR A 161 4.69 -32.37 38.96
C THR A 161 3.89 -33.44 39.68
N ALA A 162 2.57 -33.36 39.71
CA ALA A 162 1.72 -34.40 40.29
C ALA A 162 1.85 -35.74 39.56
N ALA A 163 1.94 -35.72 38.24
CA ALA A 163 2.12 -36.93 37.43
C ALA A 163 3.49 -37.58 37.64
N GLU A 164 4.54 -36.79 37.89
CA GLU A 164 5.89 -37.27 38.19
C GLU A 164 5.96 -37.98 39.58
N LEU A 165 5.02 -37.71 40.48
CA LEU A 165 4.93 -38.33 41.80
C LEU A 165 4.12 -39.65 41.78
N LEU A 166 3.46 -39.97 40.65
CA LEU A 166 2.70 -41.22 40.53
C LEU A 166 3.65 -42.45 40.45
N PRO A 167 3.21 -43.61 40.94
CA PRO A 167 3.96 -44.84 40.72
C PRO A 167 4.23 -45.09 39.23
N PRO A 168 5.43 -45.62 38.87
CA PRO A 168 5.74 -45.90 37.46
C PRO A 168 4.77 -46.93 36.88
N GLY A 169 4.30 -46.64 35.66
CA GLY A 169 3.38 -47.51 34.95
C GLY A 169 2.78 -46.83 33.71
N ARG A 170 2.18 -47.64 32.86
CA ARG A 170 1.60 -47.15 31.60
C ARG A 170 0.57 -45.99 31.73
N PRO A 171 -0.31 -45.96 32.76
CA PRO A 171 -1.19 -44.83 33.00
C PRO A 171 -0.43 -43.52 33.31
N THR A 172 0.64 -43.62 34.13
CA THR A 172 1.49 -42.49 34.52
C THR A 172 2.22 -41.94 33.30
N GLU A 173 2.78 -42.79 32.45
CA GLU A 173 3.41 -42.39 31.19
C GLU A 173 2.45 -41.63 30.31
N LEU A 174 1.19 -42.11 30.13
CA LEU A 174 0.16 -41.47 29.36
C LEU A 174 -0.20 -40.08 29.92
N VAL A 175 -0.32 -39.95 31.25
CA VAL A 175 -0.61 -38.65 31.89
C VAL A 175 0.54 -37.67 31.67
N LEU A 176 1.79 -38.12 31.88
CA LEU A 176 2.99 -37.32 31.67
C LEU A 176 3.08 -36.84 30.18
N ASP A 177 2.83 -37.72 29.23
CA ASP A 177 2.87 -37.36 27.82
C ASP A 177 1.79 -36.33 27.46
N ARG A 178 0.58 -36.50 28.00
CA ARG A 178 -0.50 -35.53 27.81
C ARG A 178 -0.21 -34.17 28.47
N ALA A 179 0.33 -34.18 29.67
CA ALA A 179 0.71 -32.96 30.37
C ALA A 179 1.86 -32.20 29.65
N LYS A 180 2.86 -32.94 29.14
CA LYS A 180 3.93 -32.38 28.32
C LYS A 180 3.38 -31.76 27.00
N ALA A 181 2.48 -32.48 26.30
CA ALA A 181 1.84 -31.99 25.10
C ALA A 181 1.03 -30.71 25.36
N MET A 182 0.31 -30.64 26.49
CA MET A 182 -0.46 -29.47 26.90
C MET A 182 0.44 -28.27 27.20
N ARG A 183 1.58 -28.49 27.89
CA ARG A 183 2.59 -27.46 28.13
C ARG A 183 3.10 -26.86 26.79
N THR A 184 3.51 -27.74 25.88
CA THR A 184 4.00 -27.31 24.55
C THR A 184 2.93 -26.49 23.81
N LEU A 185 1.67 -26.94 23.84
CA LEU A 185 0.58 -26.20 23.21
C LEU A 185 0.42 -24.79 23.78
N VAL A 186 0.42 -24.66 25.11
CA VAL A 186 0.32 -23.36 25.78
C VAL A 186 1.49 -22.45 25.40
N GLU A 187 2.72 -22.99 25.40
CA GLU A 187 3.93 -22.27 24.98
C GLU A 187 3.84 -21.82 23.50
N ASP A 188 3.36 -22.68 22.60
CA ASP A 188 3.21 -22.38 21.18
C ASP A 188 2.13 -21.30 20.93
N VAL A 189 1.00 -21.36 21.66
CA VAL A 189 -0.06 -20.32 21.56
C VAL A 189 0.46 -18.98 22.03
N LEU A 190 1.23 -18.95 23.12
CA LEU A 190 1.89 -17.74 23.62
C LEU A 190 2.86 -17.15 22.61
N GLU A 191 3.67 -18.00 22.00
CA GLU A 191 4.66 -17.58 21.01
C GLU A 191 3.96 -16.97 19.79
N VAL A 192 2.90 -17.60 19.29
CA VAL A 192 2.10 -17.04 18.17
C VAL A 192 1.51 -15.68 18.54
N ALA A 193 0.94 -15.55 19.74
CA ALA A 193 0.37 -14.28 20.20
C ALA A 193 1.42 -13.15 20.31
N ARG A 194 2.65 -13.48 20.73
CA ARG A 194 3.77 -12.52 20.76
C ARG A 194 4.25 -12.14 19.36
N LEU A 195 4.33 -13.10 18.44
CA LEU A 195 4.80 -12.88 17.06
C LEU A 195 3.84 -12.03 16.21
N ASP A 196 2.56 -11.96 16.59
CA ASP A 196 1.60 -11.03 15.97
C ASP A 196 1.82 -9.57 16.42
N GLY A 197 2.62 -9.36 17.45
CA GLY A 197 3.02 -8.05 17.93
C GLY A 197 4.23 -7.51 17.18
N ALA A 198 4.10 -6.34 16.54
CA ALA A 198 5.19 -5.65 15.86
C ALA A 198 6.35 -5.20 16.78
N SER A 199 6.30 -5.51 18.10
CA SER A 199 7.25 -5.03 19.11
C SER A 199 8.40 -6.00 19.42
N GLU A 200 8.40 -7.22 18.87
CA GLU A 200 9.51 -8.13 19.10
C GLU A 200 10.71 -7.77 18.21
N ARG A 201 11.81 -7.42 18.85
CA ARG A 201 13.09 -7.09 18.20
C ARG A 201 13.98 -8.32 18.17
N ALA A 202 14.73 -8.51 17.09
CA ALA A 202 15.75 -9.54 17.00
C ALA A 202 17.03 -9.09 17.72
N GLU A 203 17.63 -9.98 18.51
CA GLU A 203 18.96 -9.80 19.11
C GLU A 203 20.02 -10.26 18.10
N LEU A 204 20.45 -9.34 17.25
CA LEU A 204 21.32 -9.66 16.13
C LEU A 204 22.75 -9.99 16.57
N GLN A 205 23.29 -11.05 16.01
CA GLN A 205 24.66 -11.53 16.20
C GLN A 205 25.21 -12.02 14.85
N ASP A 206 26.51 -11.87 14.65
CA ASP A 206 27.19 -12.43 13.49
C ASP A 206 27.52 -13.89 13.74
N ILE A 207 27.08 -14.76 12.84
CA ILE A 207 27.31 -16.21 12.94
C ILE A 207 27.71 -16.80 11.60
N MET A 208 28.52 -17.85 11.62
CA MET A 208 28.76 -18.72 10.48
C MET A 208 27.59 -19.65 10.29
N LEU A 209 26.79 -19.45 9.23
CA LEU A 209 25.47 -20.07 9.10
C LEU A 209 25.51 -21.59 9.00
N GLY A 210 26.41 -22.13 8.18
CA GLY A 210 26.54 -23.58 8.01
C GLY A 210 27.01 -24.28 9.28
N ASP A 211 28.00 -23.71 9.96
CA ASP A 211 28.50 -24.24 11.24
C ASP A 211 27.40 -24.18 12.32
N PHE A 212 26.67 -23.06 12.44
CA PHE A 212 25.54 -22.92 13.34
C PHE A 212 24.45 -23.99 13.09
N VAL A 213 24.00 -24.11 11.84
CA VAL A 213 22.95 -25.07 11.46
C VAL A 213 23.42 -26.50 11.75
N SER A 214 24.66 -26.85 11.37
CA SER A 214 25.21 -28.20 11.58
C SER A 214 25.21 -28.58 13.05
N ARG A 215 25.72 -27.71 13.91
CA ARG A 215 25.75 -27.95 15.36
C ARG A 215 24.35 -28.08 15.98
N ARG A 216 23.41 -27.23 15.57
CA ARG A 216 22.05 -27.22 16.12
C ARG A 216 21.23 -28.43 15.67
N VAL A 217 21.37 -28.82 14.40
CA VAL A 217 20.70 -30.01 13.86
C VAL A 217 21.26 -31.28 14.52
N ALA A 218 22.58 -31.45 14.58
CA ALA A 218 23.21 -32.61 15.20
C ALA A 218 22.84 -32.75 16.67
N ALA A 219 22.71 -31.64 17.40
CA ALA A 219 22.29 -31.69 18.83
C ALA A 219 20.80 -32.07 18.97
N LYS A 220 19.95 -31.77 17.98
CA LYS A 220 18.50 -32.06 18.01
C LYS A 220 18.17 -33.45 17.51
N ASP A 221 18.72 -33.82 16.37
CA ASP A 221 18.50 -35.11 15.70
C ASP A 221 19.74 -35.51 14.88
N PRO A 222 20.60 -36.38 15.41
CA PRO A 222 21.81 -36.85 14.74
C PRO A 222 21.54 -37.63 13.43
N ALA A 223 20.31 -38.10 13.20
CA ALA A 223 19.96 -38.83 11.99
C ALA A 223 19.69 -37.91 10.78
N VAL A 224 19.56 -36.61 10.99
CA VAL A 224 19.35 -35.64 9.92
C VAL A 224 20.67 -35.30 9.24
N GLU A 225 20.75 -35.50 7.94
CA GLU A 225 21.92 -35.15 7.15
C GLU A 225 21.99 -33.64 6.93
N VAL A 226 23.10 -33.01 7.31
CA VAL A 226 23.36 -31.58 7.04
C VAL A 226 24.47 -31.44 6.00
N ARG A 227 24.16 -30.77 4.89
CA ARG A 227 25.10 -30.48 3.82
C ARG A 227 25.35 -29.00 3.68
N VAL A 228 26.54 -28.53 4.05
CA VAL A 228 26.96 -27.15 3.80
C VAL A 228 27.61 -27.07 2.41
N ILE A 229 26.90 -26.43 1.48
CA ILE A 229 27.36 -26.27 0.09
C ILE A 229 28.25 -25.03 -0.03
N HIS A 230 27.83 -23.94 0.63
CA HIS A 230 28.57 -22.69 0.68
C HIS A 230 28.37 -22.03 2.04
N GLU A 231 29.48 -21.83 2.76
CA GLU A 231 29.46 -21.16 4.06
C GLU A 231 29.34 -19.65 3.89
N SER A 232 28.63 -18.98 4.80
CA SER A 232 28.47 -17.53 4.80
C SER A 232 28.30 -17.01 6.22
N GLU A 233 28.93 -15.89 6.49
CA GLU A 233 28.65 -15.10 7.69
C GLU A 233 27.35 -14.32 7.51
N VAL A 234 26.48 -14.37 8.51
CA VAL A 234 25.17 -13.69 8.50
C VAL A 234 24.91 -13.03 9.85
N THR A 235 24.35 -11.82 9.80
CA THR A 235 23.87 -11.10 10.97
C THR A 235 22.41 -11.45 11.23
N THR A 236 22.13 -12.23 12.28
CA THR A 236 20.78 -12.72 12.60
C THR A 236 20.63 -12.95 14.10
N ASP A 237 19.42 -13.28 14.56
CA ASP A 237 19.17 -13.73 15.92
C ASP A 237 19.27 -15.27 15.99
N PRO A 238 20.31 -15.83 16.64
CA PRO A 238 20.54 -17.28 16.67
C PRO A 238 19.42 -18.06 17.34
N ARG A 239 18.78 -17.50 18.38
CA ARG A 239 17.69 -18.17 19.11
C ARG A 239 16.44 -18.29 18.24
N ARG A 240 16.11 -17.24 17.53
CA ARG A 240 14.97 -17.23 16.60
C ARG A 240 15.22 -18.13 15.40
N LEU A 241 16.43 -18.09 14.84
CA LEU A 241 16.81 -18.97 13.76
C LEU A 241 16.72 -20.45 14.15
N GLU A 242 17.22 -20.80 15.36
CA GLU A 242 17.10 -22.14 15.93
C GLU A 242 15.62 -22.56 16.06
N ARG A 243 14.74 -21.64 16.51
CA ARG A 243 13.31 -21.91 16.64
C ARG A 243 12.64 -22.19 15.28
N VAL A 244 12.99 -21.42 14.25
CA VAL A 244 12.54 -21.71 12.86
C VAL A 244 13.00 -23.10 12.44
N LEU A 245 14.29 -23.39 12.57
CA LEU A 245 14.89 -24.65 12.16
C LEU A 245 14.22 -25.85 12.85
N PHE A 246 14.03 -25.77 14.16
CA PHE A 246 13.44 -26.87 14.94
C PHE A 246 11.96 -27.10 14.60
N ASN A 247 11.20 -26.04 14.30
CA ASN A 247 9.82 -26.18 13.83
C ASN A 247 9.76 -26.85 12.44
N LEU A 248 10.67 -26.51 11.54
CA LEU A 248 10.75 -27.15 10.22
C LEU A 248 11.15 -28.61 10.31
N LEU A 249 12.15 -28.93 11.15
CA LEU A 249 12.57 -30.32 11.39
C LEU A 249 11.47 -31.15 12.05
N ALA A 250 10.78 -30.59 13.06
CA ALA A 250 9.66 -31.28 13.72
C ALA A 250 8.51 -31.55 12.74
N ASN A 251 8.25 -30.63 11.81
CA ASN A 251 7.28 -30.83 10.74
C ASN A 251 7.71 -31.94 9.78
N ALA A 252 8.97 -31.94 9.33
CA ALA A 252 9.52 -32.96 8.44
C ALA A 252 9.50 -34.36 9.10
N ALA A 253 9.86 -34.44 10.38
CA ALA A 253 9.83 -35.71 11.12
C ALA A 253 8.41 -36.26 11.33
N ARG A 254 7.41 -35.39 11.53
CA ARG A 254 6.03 -35.77 11.80
C ARG A 254 5.21 -36.09 10.56
N HIS A 255 5.32 -35.25 9.54
CA HIS A 255 4.47 -35.30 8.35
C HIS A 255 5.22 -35.80 7.10
N GLY A 256 6.54 -35.71 7.13
CA GLY A 256 7.43 -36.21 6.10
C GLY A 256 7.77 -37.68 6.21
N ARG A 257 8.77 -38.08 5.45
CA ARG A 257 9.41 -39.41 5.50
C ARG A 257 10.92 -39.24 5.45
N ALA A 258 11.64 -40.12 6.09
CA ALA A 258 13.10 -40.18 6.01
C ALA A 258 13.56 -40.51 4.58
N PRO A 259 14.77 -40.05 4.21
CA PRO A 259 15.63 -39.21 4.99
C PRO A 259 15.14 -37.75 5.07
N VAL A 260 15.44 -37.06 6.18
CA VAL A 260 15.30 -35.61 6.29
C VAL A 260 16.67 -35.00 6.03
N GLU A 261 16.75 -34.08 5.09
CA GLU A 261 17.97 -33.44 4.64
C GLU A 261 17.93 -31.94 4.89
N VAL A 262 19.02 -31.38 5.40
CA VAL A 262 19.20 -29.95 5.55
C VAL A 262 20.36 -29.50 4.67
N SER A 263 20.15 -28.52 3.81
CA SER A 263 21.23 -27.93 3.03
C SER A 263 21.35 -26.44 3.31
N VAL A 264 22.60 -25.97 3.40
CA VAL A 264 22.96 -24.56 3.60
C VAL A 264 23.81 -24.10 2.41
N GLU A 265 23.32 -23.06 1.73
CA GLU A 265 24.00 -22.47 0.57
C GLU A 265 23.96 -20.94 0.70
N GLY A 266 25.10 -20.36 1.08
CA GLY A 266 25.18 -18.95 1.41
C GLY A 266 24.20 -18.59 2.54
N ARG A 267 23.20 -17.75 2.27
CA ARG A 267 22.17 -17.32 3.21
C ARG A 267 20.87 -18.11 3.12
N VAL A 268 20.88 -19.24 2.46
CA VAL A 268 19.70 -20.06 2.22
C VAL A 268 19.79 -21.38 2.98
N ILE A 269 18.78 -21.66 3.80
CA ILE A 269 18.60 -22.95 4.46
C ILE A 269 17.43 -23.67 3.77
N ARG A 270 17.64 -24.93 3.40
CA ARG A 270 16.56 -25.79 2.88
C ARG A 270 16.41 -27.00 3.77
N VAL A 271 15.18 -27.28 4.19
CA VAL A 271 14.81 -28.51 4.90
C VAL A 271 13.92 -29.32 3.98
N ARG A 272 14.36 -30.52 3.62
CA ARG A 272 13.67 -31.43 2.71
C ARG A 272 13.27 -32.72 3.43
N ASP A 273 12.10 -33.20 3.14
CA ASP A 273 11.64 -34.54 3.47
C ASP A 273 11.15 -35.29 2.21
N HIS A 274 10.89 -36.59 2.36
CA HIS A 274 10.41 -37.48 1.30
C HIS A 274 8.99 -37.98 1.56
N GLY A 275 8.16 -37.16 2.24
CA GLY A 275 6.77 -37.45 2.56
C GLY A 275 5.79 -37.11 1.42
N PRO A 276 4.50 -37.01 1.75
CA PRO A 276 3.44 -36.75 0.77
C PRO A 276 3.42 -35.30 0.25
N GLY A 277 4.27 -34.42 0.78
CA GLY A 277 4.27 -33.00 0.46
C GLY A 277 3.35 -32.18 1.37
N PHE A 278 3.36 -30.87 1.14
CA PHE A 278 2.46 -29.93 1.82
C PHE A 278 1.07 -29.93 1.17
N PRO A 279 -0.01 -29.74 1.95
CA PRO A 279 -1.35 -29.49 1.42
C PRO A 279 -1.38 -28.28 0.50
N GLU A 280 -2.26 -28.32 -0.52
CA GLU A 280 -2.37 -27.22 -1.50
C GLU A 280 -2.76 -25.89 -0.85
N ASP A 281 -3.63 -25.94 0.15
CA ASP A 281 -4.03 -24.75 0.92
C ASP A 281 -2.85 -24.06 1.59
N LEU A 282 -1.89 -24.84 2.14
CA LEU A 282 -0.67 -24.29 2.74
C LEU A 282 0.25 -23.66 1.69
N LEU A 283 0.30 -24.24 0.50
CA LEU A 283 1.09 -23.71 -0.60
C LEU A 283 0.50 -22.42 -1.17
N ALA A 284 -0.84 -22.30 -1.20
CA ALA A 284 -1.55 -21.16 -1.75
C ALA A 284 -1.65 -19.99 -0.75
N GLU A 285 -2.02 -20.27 0.49
CA GLU A 285 -2.34 -19.26 1.51
C GLU A 285 -1.23 -19.08 2.57
N GLY A 286 -0.25 -20.01 2.60
CA GLY A 286 0.77 -20.06 3.65
C GLY A 286 0.28 -20.73 4.94
N PRO A 287 1.15 -20.79 5.98
CA PRO A 287 0.81 -21.38 7.26
C PRO A 287 -0.30 -20.60 7.97
N SER A 288 -1.38 -21.28 8.36
CA SER A 288 -2.46 -20.71 9.16
C SER A 288 -2.58 -21.44 10.50
N ARG A 289 -3.14 -20.74 11.51
CA ARG A 289 -3.26 -21.26 12.88
C ARG A 289 -4.22 -22.43 12.93
N PHE A 290 -3.87 -23.46 13.73
CA PHE A 290 -4.71 -24.62 14.00
C PHE A 290 -5.16 -25.42 12.77
N ARG A 291 -4.52 -25.23 11.62
CA ARG A 291 -4.73 -26.05 10.44
C ARG A 291 -3.89 -27.32 10.54
N THR A 292 -4.54 -28.41 10.88
CA THR A 292 -3.97 -29.76 10.80
C THR A 292 -4.58 -30.46 9.59
N GLY A 293 -3.77 -31.16 8.81
CA GLY A 293 -4.28 -31.98 7.68
C GLY A 293 -5.33 -32.96 8.17
N SER A 294 -6.25 -33.35 7.31
CA SER A 294 -7.40 -34.22 7.62
C SER A 294 -7.06 -35.59 8.25
N THR A 295 -5.79 -36.00 8.21
CA THR A 295 -5.24 -37.24 8.76
C THR A 295 -4.80 -37.15 10.21
N ASP A 296 -4.68 -35.96 10.79
CA ASP A 296 -4.00 -35.72 12.08
C ASP A 296 -4.92 -35.69 13.32
N ARG A 297 -6.19 -36.10 13.19
CA ARG A 297 -7.11 -36.13 14.35
C ARG A 297 -6.69 -37.06 15.50
N ALA A 298 -5.70 -37.91 15.29
CA ALA A 298 -5.20 -38.87 16.29
C ALA A 298 -3.75 -38.56 16.77
N GLY A 299 -3.06 -37.57 16.22
CA GLY A 299 -1.64 -37.30 16.47
C GLY A 299 -1.37 -35.97 17.20
N HIS A 300 -0.33 -35.92 18.01
CA HIS A 300 0.09 -34.86 18.92
C HIS A 300 0.52 -33.50 18.27
N GLY A 301 -0.02 -33.13 17.10
CA GLY A 301 0.31 -31.90 16.37
C GLY A 301 -0.77 -30.82 16.48
N HIS A 302 -0.45 -29.63 17.00
CA HIS A 302 -1.41 -28.55 17.20
C HIS A 302 -1.54 -27.61 15.99
N GLY A 303 -0.83 -27.89 14.86
CA GLY A 303 -0.87 -27.06 13.64
C GLY A 303 -0.28 -25.66 13.81
N LEU A 304 0.53 -25.42 14.85
CA LEU A 304 1.13 -24.11 15.14
C LEU A 304 2.60 -24.01 14.70
N GLY A 305 3.31 -25.11 14.54
CA GLY A 305 4.76 -25.10 14.29
C GLY A 305 5.17 -24.32 13.05
N LEU A 306 4.50 -24.50 11.91
CA LEU A 306 4.79 -23.74 10.68
C LEU A 306 4.38 -22.26 10.80
N THR A 307 3.31 -21.95 11.55
CA THR A 307 2.91 -20.58 11.86
C THR A 307 3.96 -19.87 12.71
N ILE A 308 4.51 -20.56 13.72
CA ILE A 308 5.63 -20.07 14.53
C ILE A 308 6.87 -19.85 13.67
N ALA A 309 7.23 -20.84 12.83
CA ALA A 309 8.37 -20.72 11.93
C ALA A 309 8.25 -19.51 11.01
N ALA A 310 7.06 -19.27 10.42
CA ALA A 310 6.79 -18.12 9.57
C ALA A 310 6.82 -16.80 10.33
N GLY A 311 6.28 -16.75 11.54
CA GLY A 311 6.33 -15.59 12.43
C GLY A 311 7.75 -15.23 12.82
N GLN A 312 8.55 -16.21 13.27
CA GLN A 312 9.95 -16.01 13.64
C GLN A 312 10.79 -15.57 12.41
N ALA A 313 10.58 -16.19 11.24
CA ALA A 313 11.23 -15.78 10.01
C ALA A 313 10.91 -14.30 9.67
N ARG A 314 9.67 -13.85 9.89
CA ARG A 314 9.26 -12.46 9.70
C ARG A 314 10.04 -11.51 10.62
N VAL A 315 10.20 -11.84 11.91
CA VAL A 315 10.97 -11.03 12.87
C VAL A 315 12.44 -10.96 12.47
N LEU A 316 13.00 -12.04 11.90
CA LEU A 316 14.36 -12.08 11.36
C LEU A 316 14.53 -11.31 10.05
N GLY A 317 13.46 -10.79 9.45
CA GLY A 317 13.51 -10.25 8.09
C GLY A 317 13.75 -11.32 7.02
N ALA A 318 13.59 -12.57 7.37
CA ALA A 318 13.82 -13.70 6.49
C ALA A 318 12.55 -14.07 5.70
N ARG A 319 12.73 -14.61 4.52
CA ARG A 319 11.66 -15.14 3.68
C ARG A 319 11.59 -16.66 3.84
N LEU A 320 10.44 -17.17 4.28
CA LEU A 320 10.16 -18.60 4.36
C LEU A 320 9.15 -18.99 3.28
N THR A 321 9.47 -20.01 2.49
CA THR A 321 8.57 -20.55 1.45
C THR A 321 8.50 -22.06 1.51
N PHE A 322 7.40 -22.62 1.00
CA PHE A 322 7.10 -24.04 0.99
C PHE A 322 6.86 -24.52 -0.43
N ARG A 323 7.38 -25.69 -0.77
CA ARG A 323 7.21 -26.30 -2.10
C ARG A 323 7.12 -27.79 -1.99
N ASN A 324 6.35 -28.40 -2.90
CA ASN A 324 6.34 -29.84 -3.10
C ASN A 324 7.37 -30.24 -4.14
N VAL A 325 8.08 -31.31 -3.87
CA VAL A 325 9.00 -31.94 -4.82
C VAL A 325 8.21 -32.92 -5.67
N ARG A 326 8.34 -32.79 -6.99
CA ARG A 326 7.74 -33.72 -7.96
C ARG A 326 8.80 -34.12 -8.97
N PRO A 327 8.66 -35.29 -9.64
CA PRO A 327 9.54 -35.67 -10.73
C PRO A 327 9.58 -34.58 -11.80
N ALA A 328 10.73 -34.41 -12.45
CA ALA A 328 10.90 -33.43 -13.49
C ALA A 328 9.87 -33.63 -14.63
N GLY A 329 9.10 -32.58 -14.94
CA GLY A 329 8.05 -32.62 -15.97
C GLY A 329 6.73 -33.24 -15.54
N ALA A 330 6.58 -33.69 -14.30
CA ALA A 330 5.32 -34.28 -13.81
C ALA A 330 4.21 -33.21 -13.69
N PRO A 331 2.98 -33.50 -14.17
CA PRO A 331 1.83 -32.62 -14.01
C PRO A 331 1.44 -32.43 -12.54
N ALA A 332 0.67 -31.35 -12.26
CA ALA A 332 0.27 -30.99 -10.88
C ALA A 332 -0.53 -32.07 -10.13
N HIS A 333 -1.21 -32.96 -10.84
CA HIS A 333 -1.99 -34.06 -10.24
C HIS A 333 -1.15 -35.28 -9.83
N VAL A 334 0.16 -35.31 -10.17
CA VAL A 334 1.05 -36.39 -9.70
C VAL A 334 1.39 -36.12 -8.23
N PRO A 335 1.29 -37.14 -7.36
CA PRO A 335 1.64 -37.03 -5.96
C PRO A 335 3.06 -36.49 -5.78
N ALA A 336 3.24 -35.67 -4.75
CA ALA A 336 4.57 -35.19 -4.41
C ALA A 336 5.44 -36.32 -3.85
N GLU A 337 6.74 -36.28 -4.14
CA GLU A 337 7.76 -37.19 -3.63
C GLU A 337 8.50 -36.57 -2.43
N GLY A 338 7.93 -35.54 -1.83
CA GLY A 338 8.48 -34.86 -0.67
C GLY A 338 8.08 -33.40 -0.61
N ALA A 339 8.50 -32.76 0.47
CA ALA A 339 8.34 -31.36 0.72
C ALA A 339 9.69 -30.66 0.92
N VAL A 340 9.76 -29.38 0.58
CA VAL A 340 10.91 -28.52 0.84
C VAL A 340 10.43 -27.21 1.44
N ALA A 341 10.92 -26.90 2.64
CA ALA A 341 10.84 -25.57 3.22
C ALA A 341 12.15 -24.82 2.96
N VAL A 342 12.07 -23.60 2.47
CA VAL A 342 13.25 -22.79 2.13
C VAL A 342 13.19 -21.47 2.86
N LEU A 343 14.23 -21.21 3.65
CA LEU A 343 14.44 -19.98 4.41
C LEU A 343 15.58 -19.18 3.77
N TRP A 344 15.29 -17.94 3.36
CA TRP A 344 16.27 -16.96 2.89
C TRP A 344 16.51 -15.91 3.95
N LEU A 345 17.70 -15.83 4.49
CA LEU A 345 18.09 -14.75 5.39
C LEU A 345 18.38 -13.46 4.59
N PRO A 346 18.09 -12.28 5.16
CA PRO A 346 18.29 -11.01 4.48
C PRO A 346 19.79 -10.71 4.25
N GLU A 347 20.08 -9.84 3.29
CA GLU A 347 21.46 -9.41 2.99
C GLU A 347 22.01 -8.45 4.03
N HIS A 348 21.12 -7.63 4.56
CA HIS A 348 21.46 -6.67 5.60
C HIS A 348 20.59 -6.96 6.81
N ALA A 349 21.13 -6.67 7.98
CA ALA A 349 20.36 -6.78 9.21
C ALA A 349 19.02 -6.06 9.06
N PRO A 350 17.90 -6.64 9.53
CA PRO A 350 16.60 -5.99 9.44
C PRO A 350 16.68 -4.63 10.13
N THR A 351 16.52 -3.56 9.36
CA THR A 351 16.36 -2.22 9.91
C THR A 351 15.07 -2.22 10.74
N ASN A 352 15.15 -1.70 11.94
CA ASN A 352 14.14 -1.76 13.02
C ASN A 352 12.85 -0.96 12.73
N THR A 353 12.54 -0.72 11.47
CA THR A 353 11.31 -0.12 10.98
C THR A 353 10.40 -1.23 10.49
N GLY A 354 9.29 -1.45 11.17
CA GLY A 354 8.28 -2.48 10.88
C GLY A 354 7.58 -2.39 9.51
N SER A 355 8.28 -1.93 8.50
CA SER A 355 7.81 -1.77 7.13
C SER A 355 8.60 -2.68 6.22
N TYR A 356 8.01 -3.82 5.87
CA TYR A 356 8.48 -4.60 4.73
C TYR A 356 7.84 -4.04 3.45
N PRO A 357 8.61 -3.75 2.40
CA PRO A 357 8.03 -3.50 1.10
C PRO A 357 7.28 -4.77 0.66
N MET A 358 5.98 -4.67 0.49
CA MET A 358 5.22 -5.66 -0.26
C MET A 358 5.85 -5.75 -1.64
N LEU A 359 6.42 -6.91 -1.97
CA LEU A 359 6.88 -7.17 -3.33
C LEU A 359 5.68 -7.07 -4.26
N PRO A 360 5.80 -6.39 -5.42
CA PRO A 360 4.72 -6.32 -6.38
C PRO A 360 4.30 -7.73 -6.80
N ASP A 361 3.00 -7.94 -6.78
CA ASP A 361 2.33 -9.13 -7.26
C ASP A 361 2.79 -9.44 -8.70
N ARG A 362 3.52 -10.53 -8.88
CA ARG A 362 3.89 -11.05 -10.20
C ARG A 362 2.79 -11.93 -10.79
N SER A 363 1.53 -11.55 -10.62
CA SER A 363 0.41 -12.05 -11.40
C SER A 363 0.14 -11.09 -12.56
N GLY A 364 0.96 -11.11 -13.57
CA GLY A 364 0.76 -10.23 -14.73
C GLY A 364 1.73 -10.50 -15.85
N GLY A 365 1.31 -11.31 -16.82
CA GLY A 365 1.78 -11.20 -18.19
C GLY A 365 2.92 -12.11 -18.61
N ALA A 366 2.59 -13.34 -18.93
CA ALA A 366 3.29 -14.04 -19.99
C ALA A 366 3.04 -13.29 -21.31
N ALA A 367 3.93 -12.37 -21.66
CA ALA A 367 3.99 -11.81 -23.01
C ALA A 367 4.47 -12.90 -23.96
N SER A 368 3.57 -13.36 -24.82
CA SER A 368 3.89 -14.20 -25.97
C SER A 368 4.88 -13.46 -26.88
N PRO A 369 5.96 -14.11 -27.36
CA PRO A 369 6.80 -13.51 -28.38
C PRO A 369 6.06 -13.48 -29.71
N SER A 370 5.82 -12.29 -30.23
CA SER A 370 5.34 -12.04 -31.59
C SER A 370 6.33 -12.64 -32.58
N ARG A 371 5.84 -13.58 -33.40
CA ARG A 371 6.50 -14.05 -34.63
C ARG A 371 6.56 -12.88 -35.61
N GLU A 372 7.72 -12.28 -35.75
CA GLU A 372 8.04 -11.55 -36.98
C GLU A 372 8.37 -12.56 -38.08
N ALA A 373 7.44 -12.67 -39.02
CA ALA A 373 7.66 -13.37 -40.29
C ALA A 373 8.49 -12.48 -41.20
N SER A 374 9.71 -12.90 -41.44
CA SER A 374 10.56 -12.46 -42.54
C SER A 374 9.87 -12.73 -43.86
N SER A 375 9.55 -11.66 -44.60
CA SER A 375 9.30 -11.74 -46.05
C SER A 375 10.34 -10.89 -46.76
N LYS A 376 11.29 -11.58 -47.37
CA LYS A 376 12.04 -11.06 -48.55
C LYS A 376 12.23 -12.22 -49.52
N ARG A 377 11.38 -12.30 -50.47
CA ARG A 377 11.52 -12.28 -51.92
C ARG A 377 10.15 -12.44 -52.53
#